data_e798b682a9f6d502b41d3cf03d79623f
#
_entry.id   e798b682a9f6d502b41d3cf03d79623f
#
_cell.length_a   1.000
_cell.length_b   1.000
_cell.length_c   1.000
_cell.angle_alpha   90.00
_cell.angle_beta   90.00
_cell.angle_gamma   90.00
#
_symmetry.space_group_name_H-M   'P 1'
#
loop_
_entity.id
_entity.type
_entity.pdbx_description
1 polymer ?
#
loop_
_entity_poly.entity_id
_entity_poly.type
_entity_poly.pdbx_seq_one_letter_code
_entity_poly.pdbx_strand_id
1 'polypeptide(L)'
;MDAILFLWYYLEMTFHIITLFPDVFGSYLGESILSRAIKDKKISVKFYNPRDFSDNKFRHIDQKPYSGGPGMVIQALPVIKAVEKVLSAVKRKKNAKAKIIFLSPDGKQFDTDYAKKVAQRYTDIIMISGRYEGIDARVKKIFKTKDISVGPYILTGGELPAMILIDCVSRQIKGVLGNFNSLEESRVSSSDVYTRPEVLVYKSKKYRVPKVLLSGNHKNIEEWKSKRK
;
A
#
# COMPACT_ATOMS: atom_id res chain seq x y z
N MET A 1 -6.46 4.31 -31.21
CA MET A 1 -6.59 4.21 -29.72
C MET A 1 -6.54 2.73 -29.41
N ASP A 2 -5.36 2.28 -28.98
CA ASP A 2 -4.93 0.89 -29.06
C ASP A 2 -5.72 -0.07 -28.19
N ALA A 3 -6.15 -1.19 -28.78
CA ALA A 3 -6.83 -2.31 -28.12
C ALA A 3 -6.03 -2.84 -26.89
N ILE A 4 -4.71 -2.61 -26.87
CA ILE A 4 -3.82 -2.96 -25.77
C ILE A 4 -4.10 -2.12 -24.53
N LEU A 5 -4.43 -0.83 -24.66
CA LEU A 5 -4.83 0.04 -23.55
C LEU A 5 -6.20 -0.36 -22.98
N PHE A 6 -7.10 -0.94 -23.78
CA PHE A 6 -8.42 -1.36 -23.33
C PHE A 6 -8.38 -2.65 -22.48
N LEU A 7 -7.43 -3.57 -22.74
CA LEU A 7 -7.28 -4.81 -21.98
C LEU A 7 -6.74 -4.59 -20.56
N TRP A 8 -5.98 -3.52 -20.33
CA TRP A 8 -5.45 -3.18 -18.99
C TRP A 8 -6.51 -2.62 -18.04
N TYR A 9 -7.66 -2.24 -18.55
CA TYR A 9 -8.74 -1.60 -17.79
C TYR A 9 -9.51 -2.56 -16.87
N TYR A 10 -9.32 -3.89 -17.01
CA TYR A 10 -10.08 -4.91 -16.28
C TYR A 10 -9.23 -5.96 -15.54
N LEU A 11 -7.92 -5.78 -15.47
CA LEU A 11 -7.08 -6.71 -14.71
C LEU A 11 -7.18 -6.38 -13.21
N GLU A 12 -7.72 -7.33 -12.45
CA GLU A 12 -7.72 -7.32 -11.00
C GLU A 12 -6.29 -7.22 -10.46
N MET A 13 -6.00 -6.20 -9.65
CA MET A 13 -4.72 -6.10 -8.96
C MET A 13 -4.69 -7.07 -7.78
N THR A 14 -3.70 -7.95 -7.73
CA THR A 14 -3.53 -8.86 -6.59
C THR A 14 -2.34 -8.45 -5.74
N PHE A 15 -2.59 -8.21 -4.45
CA PHE A 15 -1.57 -8.02 -3.44
C PHE A 15 -1.29 -9.34 -2.74
N HIS A 16 -0.04 -9.77 -2.72
CA HIS A 16 0.44 -10.97 -2.06
C HIS A 16 1.32 -10.56 -0.89
N ILE A 17 0.89 -10.83 0.32
CA ILE A 17 1.56 -10.38 1.54
C ILE A 17 2.25 -11.56 2.20
N ILE A 18 3.57 -11.53 2.25
CA ILE A 18 4.38 -12.47 3.01
C ILE A 18 4.48 -11.90 4.43
N THR A 19 3.78 -12.50 5.38
CA THR A 19 3.68 -11.99 6.76
C THR A 19 3.47 -13.11 7.78
N LEU A 20 3.93 -12.90 9.01
CA LEU A 20 3.66 -13.77 10.15
C LEU A 20 2.30 -13.54 10.79
N PHE A 21 1.67 -12.41 10.50
CA PHE A 21 0.46 -11.93 11.18
C PHE A 21 -0.62 -11.50 10.17
N PRO A 22 -1.22 -12.43 9.41
CA PRO A 22 -2.24 -12.10 8.42
C PRO A 22 -3.48 -11.45 9.02
N ASP A 23 -3.85 -11.80 10.25
CA ASP A 23 -5.10 -11.36 10.88
C ASP A 23 -5.15 -9.86 11.18
N VAL A 24 -3.98 -9.21 11.30
CA VAL A 24 -3.95 -7.74 11.55
C VAL A 24 -4.50 -6.92 10.39
N PHE A 25 -4.61 -7.48 9.21
CA PHE A 25 -5.14 -6.80 8.02
C PHE A 25 -6.68 -6.77 7.97
N GLY A 26 -7.34 -7.69 8.68
CA GLY A 26 -8.78 -7.92 8.56
C GLY A 26 -9.62 -6.69 8.86
N SER A 27 -9.31 -5.96 9.92
CA SER A 27 -10.05 -4.76 10.32
C SER A 27 -9.99 -3.65 9.27
N TYR A 28 -8.80 -3.35 8.74
CA TYR A 28 -8.63 -2.27 7.78
C TYR A 28 -9.15 -2.62 6.38
N LEU A 29 -8.85 -3.80 5.88
CA LEU A 29 -9.29 -4.25 4.55
C LEU A 29 -10.78 -4.60 4.51
N GLY A 30 -11.38 -4.92 5.66
CA GLY A 30 -12.80 -5.26 5.80
C GLY A 30 -13.74 -4.05 5.75
N GLU A 31 -13.23 -2.83 5.72
CA GLU A 31 -14.03 -1.62 5.87
C GLU A 31 -13.99 -0.70 4.63
N SER A 32 -15.08 0.07 4.46
CA SER A 32 -15.18 1.21 3.56
C SER A 32 -14.77 0.92 2.11
N ILE A 33 -13.87 1.73 1.55
CA ILE A 33 -13.46 1.73 0.14
C ILE A 33 -12.75 0.43 -0.23
N LEU A 34 -11.81 -0.04 0.60
CA LEU A 34 -11.04 -1.24 0.32
C LEU A 34 -11.91 -2.50 0.36
N SER A 35 -12.83 -2.60 1.32
CA SER A 35 -13.79 -3.70 1.39
C SER A 35 -14.64 -3.79 0.13
N ARG A 36 -15.17 -2.65 -0.36
CA ARG A 36 -15.91 -2.59 -1.62
C ARG A 36 -15.06 -2.99 -2.81
N ALA A 37 -13.84 -2.47 -2.90
CA ALA A 37 -12.91 -2.80 -3.99
C ALA A 37 -12.58 -4.31 -4.04
N ILE A 38 -12.49 -4.96 -2.89
CA ILE A 38 -12.30 -6.42 -2.79
C ILE A 38 -13.57 -7.16 -3.23
N LYS A 39 -14.74 -6.76 -2.74
CA LYS A 39 -16.03 -7.35 -3.12
C LYS A 39 -16.31 -7.21 -4.62
N ASP A 40 -15.98 -6.05 -5.18
CA ASP A 40 -16.13 -5.74 -6.61
C ASP A 40 -15.03 -6.34 -7.49
N LYS A 41 -14.12 -7.13 -6.91
CA LYS A 41 -12.98 -7.78 -7.59
C LYS A 41 -12.09 -6.79 -8.36
N LYS A 42 -11.96 -5.55 -7.88
CA LYS A 42 -11.00 -4.58 -8.40
C LYS A 42 -9.61 -4.85 -7.86
N ILE A 43 -9.55 -5.30 -6.62
CA ILE A 43 -8.33 -5.74 -5.95
C ILE A 43 -8.57 -7.08 -5.25
N SER A 44 -7.49 -7.83 -5.05
CA SER A 44 -7.47 -9.04 -4.24
C SER A 44 -6.27 -8.98 -3.30
N VAL A 45 -6.44 -9.46 -2.06
CA VAL A 45 -5.35 -9.55 -1.09
C VAL A 45 -5.20 -10.99 -0.63
N LYS A 46 -3.98 -11.53 -0.74
CA LYS A 46 -3.66 -12.91 -0.39
C LYS A 46 -2.49 -12.93 0.59
N PHE A 47 -2.60 -13.75 1.61
CA PHE A 47 -1.59 -13.86 2.66
C PHE A 47 -0.83 -15.18 2.54
N TYR A 48 0.45 -15.13 2.84
CA TYR A 48 1.36 -16.27 2.86
C TYR A 48 2.18 -16.18 4.13
N ASN A 49 1.93 -17.10 5.06
CA ASN A 49 2.68 -17.14 6.30
C ASN A 49 3.96 -17.97 6.09
N PRO A 50 5.16 -17.41 6.29
CA PRO A 50 6.42 -18.16 6.20
C PRO A 50 6.46 -19.42 7.09
N ARG A 51 5.70 -19.44 8.20
CA ARG A 51 5.61 -20.61 9.07
C ARG A 51 5.06 -21.85 8.36
N ASP A 52 4.22 -21.67 7.34
CA ASP A 52 3.65 -22.76 6.55
C ASP A 52 4.67 -23.41 5.59
N PHE A 53 5.82 -22.77 5.43
CA PHE A 53 6.93 -23.20 4.58
C PHE A 53 8.17 -23.61 5.37
N SER A 54 8.05 -23.71 6.69
CA SER A 54 9.12 -24.18 7.58
C SER A 54 9.26 -25.68 7.50
N ASP A 55 10.49 -26.16 7.37
CA ASP A 55 10.81 -27.58 7.49
C ASP A 55 10.89 -28.05 8.95
N ASN A 56 10.79 -27.14 9.92
CA ASN A 56 10.81 -27.42 11.33
C ASN A 56 9.46 -27.92 11.82
N LYS A 57 9.44 -29.03 12.56
CA LYS A 57 8.23 -29.63 13.17
C LYS A 57 7.42 -28.64 14.00
N PHE A 58 8.08 -27.71 14.65
CA PHE A 58 7.45 -26.67 15.50
C PHE A 58 7.18 -25.37 14.74
N ARG A 59 7.38 -25.34 13.43
CA ARG A 59 7.22 -24.16 12.56
C ARG A 59 8.04 -22.93 13.02
N HIS A 60 9.17 -23.17 13.68
CA HIS A 60 10.14 -22.10 13.97
C HIS A 60 10.74 -21.59 12.67
N ILE A 61 10.86 -20.28 12.56
CA ILE A 61 11.34 -19.61 11.35
C ILE A 61 12.37 -18.53 11.64
N ASP A 62 12.79 -18.40 12.86
CA ASP A 62 13.71 -17.36 13.32
C ASP A 62 14.89 -17.97 14.06
N GLN A 63 16.04 -17.30 14.01
CA GLN A 63 17.29 -17.69 14.62
C GLN A 63 18.04 -16.46 15.14
N LYS A 64 18.97 -16.66 16.07
CA LYS A 64 19.88 -15.59 16.51
C LYS A 64 20.74 -15.08 15.33
N PRO A 65 20.98 -13.75 15.24
CA PRO A 65 21.85 -13.21 14.21
C PRO A 65 23.31 -13.68 14.36
N TYR A 66 24.00 -13.92 13.27
CA TYR A 66 25.44 -14.23 13.29
C TYR A 66 26.29 -13.12 13.91
N SER A 67 25.84 -11.86 13.81
CA SER A 67 26.49 -10.71 14.43
C SER A 67 26.40 -10.69 15.95
N GLY A 68 25.64 -11.61 16.55
CA GLY A 68 25.29 -11.54 17.98
C GLY A 68 24.29 -10.42 18.28
N GLY A 69 24.09 -10.14 19.56
CA GLY A 69 23.15 -9.12 20.01
C GLY A 69 21.78 -9.68 20.38
N PRO A 70 20.86 -8.80 20.85
CA PRO A 70 19.50 -9.15 21.18
C PRO A 70 18.65 -9.40 19.92
N GLY A 71 17.51 -10.04 20.11
CA GLY A 71 16.52 -10.25 19.04
C GLY A 71 16.77 -11.49 18.19
N MET A 72 15.99 -11.62 17.15
CA MET A 72 15.94 -12.77 16.23
C MET A 72 15.87 -12.29 14.79
N VAL A 73 16.31 -13.11 13.85
CA VAL A 73 16.23 -12.84 12.41
C VAL A 73 15.39 -13.93 11.75
N ILE A 74 14.44 -13.55 10.91
CA ILE A 74 13.62 -14.50 10.14
C ILE A 74 14.50 -15.20 9.11
N GLN A 75 14.47 -16.52 9.09
CA GLN A 75 15.24 -17.37 8.19
C GLN A 75 14.88 -17.13 6.72
N ALA A 76 15.89 -17.22 5.84
CA ALA A 76 15.69 -17.00 4.41
C ALA A 76 14.76 -18.04 3.77
N LEU A 77 14.99 -19.34 4.03
CA LEU A 77 14.35 -20.42 3.29
C LEU A 77 12.82 -20.42 3.36
N PRO A 78 12.16 -20.26 4.53
CA PRO A 78 10.70 -20.17 4.60
C PRO A 78 10.14 -18.98 3.80
N VAL A 79 10.81 -17.83 3.82
CA VAL A 79 10.40 -16.64 3.06
C VAL A 79 10.58 -16.86 1.56
N ILE A 80 11.71 -17.47 1.15
CA ILE A 80 11.98 -17.83 -0.26
C ILE A 80 10.87 -18.75 -0.78
N LYS A 81 10.57 -19.85 -0.08
CA LYS A 81 9.52 -20.79 -0.45
C LYS A 81 8.16 -20.11 -0.59
N ALA A 82 7.82 -19.19 0.34
CA ALA A 82 6.58 -18.40 0.27
C ALA A 82 6.54 -17.55 -1.01
N VAL A 83 7.60 -16.81 -1.32
CA VAL A 83 7.69 -15.98 -2.54
C VAL A 83 7.63 -16.84 -3.80
N GLU A 84 8.34 -17.97 -3.85
CA GLU A 84 8.30 -18.90 -4.99
C GLU A 84 6.91 -19.47 -5.23
N LYS A 85 6.15 -19.77 -4.17
CA LYS A 85 4.75 -20.19 -4.28
C LYS A 85 3.91 -19.13 -4.99
N VAL A 86 4.09 -17.86 -4.63
CA VAL A 86 3.41 -16.76 -5.30
C VAL A 86 3.84 -16.64 -6.76
N LEU A 87 5.15 -16.60 -7.02
CA LEU A 87 5.68 -16.46 -8.38
C LEU A 87 5.21 -17.59 -9.30
N SER A 88 5.14 -18.81 -8.79
CA SER A 88 4.61 -19.96 -9.52
C SER A 88 3.13 -19.80 -9.88
N ALA A 89 2.33 -19.22 -8.98
CA ALA A 89 0.92 -18.92 -9.25
C ALA A 89 0.77 -17.77 -10.28
N VAL A 90 1.59 -16.74 -10.17
CA VAL A 90 1.58 -15.59 -11.10
C VAL A 90 1.98 -16.02 -12.51
N LYS A 91 3.02 -16.82 -12.66
CA LYS A 91 3.48 -17.34 -13.98
C LYS A 91 2.40 -18.07 -14.76
N ARG A 92 1.40 -18.65 -14.10
CA ARG A 92 0.27 -19.34 -14.76
C ARG A 92 -0.81 -18.38 -15.28
N LYS A 93 -0.80 -17.12 -14.86
CA LYS A 93 -1.75 -16.13 -15.33
C LYS A 93 -1.27 -15.52 -16.66
N LYS A 94 -2.15 -15.43 -17.63
CA LYS A 94 -1.84 -14.75 -18.91
C LYS A 94 -1.59 -13.24 -18.65
N ASN A 95 -0.52 -12.72 -19.23
CA ASN A 95 -0.14 -11.31 -19.14
C ASN A 95 0.14 -10.77 -17.70
N ALA A 96 0.34 -11.64 -16.72
CA ALA A 96 0.66 -11.21 -15.37
C ALA A 96 2.08 -10.62 -15.28
N LYS A 97 2.20 -9.53 -14.53
CA LYS A 97 3.48 -8.86 -14.23
C LYS A 97 3.58 -8.68 -12.73
N ALA A 98 4.54 -9.36 -12.12
CA ALA A 98 4.79 -9.27 -10.69
C ALA A 98 5.84 -8.22 -10.34
N LYS A 99 5.63 -7.55 -9.19
CA LYS A 99 6.62 -6.71 -8.53
C LYS A 99 6.86 -7.23 -7.12
N ILE A 100 8.12 -7.49 -6.77
CA ILE A 100 8.50 -7.85 -5.41
C ILE A 100 9.01 -6.59 -4.71
N ILE A 101 8.48 -6.32 -3.53
CA ILE A 101 8.82 -5.18 -2.66
C ILE A 101 9.23 -5.74 -1.31
N PHE A 102 10.40 -5.35 -0.84
CA PHE A 102 10.85 -5.63 0.51
C PHE A 102 10.60 -4.37 1.37
N LEU A 103 9.84 -4.51 2.45
CA LEU A 103 9.51 -3.40 3.34
C LEU A 103 10.62 -3.24 4.38
N SER A 104 11.27 -2.08 4.37
CA SER A 104 12.40 -1.77 5.24
C SER A 104 12.47 -0.28 5.54
N PRO A 105 12.78 0.15 6.78
CA PRO A 105 12.94 1.57 7.10
C PRO A 105 14.05 2.25 6.29
N ASP A 106 15.10 1.50 5.90
CA ASP A 106 16.24 1.99 5.12
C ASP A 106 15.97 2.03 3.61
N GLY A 107 14.75 1.69 3.19
CA GLY A 107 14.37 1.64 1.79
C GLY A 107 14.19 3.02 1.16
N LYS A 108 14.06 3.03 -0.18
CA LYS A 108 13.63 4.24 -0.87
C LYS A 108 12.25 4.66 -0.36
N GLN A 109 12.09 5.96 -0.10
CA GLN A 109 10.81 6.53 0.33
C GLN A 109 9.70 6.24 -0.69
N PHE A 110 8.60 5.66 -0.20
CA PHE A 110 7.35 5.48 -0.94
C PHE A 110 6.65 6.82 -1.13
N ASP A 111 6.14 7.06 -2.31
CA ASP A 111 5.38 8.26 -2.67
C ASP A 111 4.23 7.92 -3.63
N THR A 112 3.38 8.92 -3.88
CA THR A 112 2.23 8.80 -4.79
C THR A 112 2.65 8.44 -6.21
N ASP A 113 3.78 8.96 -6.70
CA ASP A 113 4.26 8.67 -8.05
C ASP A 113 4.74 7.21 -8.18
N TYR A 114 5.32 6.68 -7.11
CA TYR A 114 5.62 5.25 -7.06
C TYR A 114 4.34 4.41 -7.10
N ALA A 115 3.30 4.78 -6.32
CA ALA A 115 2.01 4.10 -6.32
C ALA A 115 1.37 4.09 -7.71
N LYS A 116 1.34 5.23 -8.41
CA LYS A 116 0.86 5.37 -9.79
C LYS A 116 1.61 4.44 -10.76
N LYS A 117 2.95 4.46 -10.71
CA LYS A 117 3.80 3.61 -11.56
C LYS A 117 3.56 2.14 -11.32
N VAL A 118 3.38 1.74 -10.06
CA VAL A 118 3.11 0.35 -9.70
C VAL A 118 1.73 -0.08 -10.19
N ALA A 119 0.69 0.70 -9.95
CA ALA A 119 -0.67 0.42 -10.40
C ALA A 119 -0.79 0.29 -11.92
N GLN A 120 0.01 1.07 -12.67
CA GLN A 120 0.01 1.04 -14.14
C GLN A 120 0.80 -0.11 -14.77
N ARG A 121 1.81 -0.64 -14.08
CA ARG A 121 2.79 -1.56 -14.67
C ARG A 121 2.65 -2.99 -14.25
N TYR A 122 2.02 -3.28 -13.13
CA TYR A 122 1.98 -4.59 -12.52
C TYR A 122 0.55 -5.02 -12.24
N THR A 123 0.33 -6.33 -12.27
CA THR A 123 -0.94 -6.96 -11.91
C THR A 123 -0.87 -7.64 -10.56
N ASP A 124 0.34 -7.97 -10.14
CA ASP A 124 0.59 -8.70 -8.90
C ASP A 124 1.74 -8.02 -8.13
N ILE A 125 1.48 -7.65 -6.88
CA ILE A 125 2.45 -7.01 -6.00
C ILE A 125 2.72 -7.96 -4.84
N ILE A 126 3.98 -8.38 -4.70
CA ILE A 126 4.43 -9.26 -3.63
C ILE A 126 5.15 -8.39 -2.61
N MET A 127 4.60 -8.26 -1.40
CA MET A 127 5.19 -7.49 -0.32
C MET A 127 5.72 -8.41 0.76
N ILE A 128 6.98 -8.22 1.14
CA ILE A 128 7.66 -8.99 2.17
C ILE A 128 7.71 -8.13 3.43
N SER A 129 6.92 -8.54 4.45
CA SER A 129 6.80 -7.85 5.74
C SER A 129 7.70 -8.54 6.77
N GLY A 130 8.73 -7.83 7.22
CA GLY A 130 9.65 -8.31 8.27
C GLY A 130 9.13 -8.04 9.67
N ARG A 131 9.70 -8.77 10.63
CA ARG A 131 9.55 -8.62 12.08
C ARG A 131 10.90 -8.83 12.76
N TYR A 132 10.97 -8.59 14.05
CA TYR A 132 12.18 -8.74 14.86
C TYR A 132 13.30 -7.82 14.35
N GLU A 133 14.54 -8.32 14.28
CA GLU A 133 15.70 -7.62 13.69
C GLU A 133 15.65 -7.62 12.14
N GLY A 134 14.64 -8.23 11.55
CA GLY A 134 14.45 -8.29 10.10
C GLY A 134 14.43 -9.70 9.54
N ILE A 135 14.67 -9.78 8.24
CA ILE A 135 14.70 -11.02 7.46
C ILE A 135 16.12 -11.18 6.91
N ASP A 136 16.61 -12.40 6.88
CA ASP A 136 17.92 -12.76 6.32
C ASP A 136 18.13 -12.10 4.94
N ALA A 137 19.21 -11.34 4.82
CA ALA A 137 19.51 -10.52 3.64
C ALA A 137 19.66 -11.33 2.33
N ARG A 138 19.84 -12.65 2.42
CA ARG A 138 19.89 -13.53 1.25
C ARG A 138 18.61 -13.52 0.45
N VAL A 139 17.44 -13.29 1.09
CA VAL A 139 16.15 -13.12 0.40
C VAL A 139 16.22 -11.96 -0.61
N LYS A 140 16.74 -10.80 -0.18
CA LYS A 140 16.87 -9.62 -1.06
C LYS A 140 17.81 -9.89 -2.23
N LYS A 141 18.92 -10.59 -1.99
CA LYS A 141 19.90 -10.94 -3.03
C LYS A 141 19.32 -11.89 -4.08
N ILE A 142 18.58 -12.92 -3.64
CA ILE A 142 17.97 -13.94 -4.53
C ILE A 142 16.92 -13.32 -5.45
N PHE A 143 16.02 -12.51 -4.91
CA PHE A 143 14.93 -11.92 -5.68
C PHE A 143 15.26 -10.54 -6.28
N LYS A 144 16.48 -10.01 -6.05
CA LYS A 144 16.93 -8.68 -6.49
C LYS A 144 15.87 -7.61 -6.15
N THR A 145 15.34 -7.67 -4.93
CA THR A 145 14.29 -6.76 -4.48
C THR A 145 14.84 -5.35 -4.27
N LYS A 146 13.94 -4.37 -4.36
CA LYS A 146 14.22 -3.01 -3.89
C LYS A 146 13.51 -2.80 -2.57
N ASP A 147 14.25 -2.25 -1.62
CA ASP A 147 13.71 -1.89 -0.31
C ASP A 147 12.87 -0.62 -0.44
N ILE A 148 11.70 -0.62 0.19
CA ILE A 148 10.78 0.51 0.22
C ILE A 148 10.46 0.85 1.67
N SER A 149 10.57 2.14 1.99
CA SER A 149 10.22 2.74 3.28
C SER A 149 8.96 3.58 3.15
N VAL A 150 8.13 3.60 4.18
CA VAL A 150 6.94 4.47 4.27
C VAL A 150 7.20 5.75 5.08
N GLY A 151 8.40 5.91 5.64
CA GLY A 151 8.77 7.10 6.38
C GLY A 151 10.07 6.94 7.17
N PRO A 152 10.65 8.05 7.67
CA PRO A 152 11.90 8.05 8.42
C PRO A 152 11.68 7.67 9.90
N TYR A 153 11.05 6.54 10.14
CA TYR A 153 10.76 6.00 11.46
C TYR A 153 10.73 4.48 11.45
N ILE A 154 10.97 3.88 12.61
CA ILE A 154 10.97 2.43 12.80
C ILE A 154 9.60 2.00 13.33
N LEU A 155 9.05 0.96 12.73
CA LEU A 155 7.81 0.30 13.16
C LEU A 155 8.11 -1.09 13.72
N THR A 156 7.18 -1.66 14.46
CA THR A 156 7.33 -3.02 15.02
C THR A 156 7.29 -4.12 13.97
N GLY A 157 6.95 -3.80 12.70
CA GLY A 157 6.92 -4.76 11.60
C GLY A 157 6.46 -4.14 10.28
N GLY A 158 6.48 -4.96 9.24
CA GLY A 158 6.15 -4.55 7.88
C GLY A 158 4.66 -4.55 7.53
N GLU A 159 3.76 -4.93 8.44
CA GLU A 159 2.33 -5.05 8.15
C GLU A 159 1.67 -3.69 7.93
N LEU A 160 1.93 -2.69 8.77
CA LEU A 160 1.44 -1.32 8.56
C LEU A 160 1.97 -0.71 7.26
N PRO A 161 3.27 -0.77 6.96
CA PRO A 161 3.78 -0.39 5.65
C PRO A 161 3.05 -1.08 4.49
N ALA A 162 2.77 -2.38 4.60
CA ALA A 162 2.02 -3.10 3.56
C ALA A 162 0.60 -2.53 3.39
N MET A 163 -0.10 -2.22 4.48
CA MET A 163 -1.44 -1.60 4.42
C MET A 163 -1.40 -0.22 3.75
N ILE A 164 -0.39 0.61 4.05
CA ILE A 164 -0.19 1.91 3.40
C ILE A 164 -0.02 1.74 1.89
N LEU A 165 0.81 0.78 1.46
CA LEU A 165 1.01 0.52 0.03
C LEU A 165 -0.27 -0.01 -0.63
N ILE A 166 -1.01 -0.92 0.01
CA ILE A 166 -2.28 -1.43 -0.50
C ILE A 166 -3.26 -0.27 -0.72
N ASP A 167 -3.44 0.61 0.26
CA ASP A 167 -4.34 1.75 0.16
C ASP A 167 -3.92 2.68 -0.98
N CYS A 168 -2.71 3.20 -0.93
CA CYS A 168 -2.20 4.16 -1.92
C CYS A 168 -2.24 3.62 -3.36
N VAL A 169 -1.87 2.36 -3.58
CA VAL A 169 -1.89 1.74 -4.91
C VAL A 169 -3.33 1.49 -5.36
N SER A 170 -4.20 1.01 -4.47
CA SER A 170 -5.61 0.72 -4.78
C SER A 170 -6.35 1.97 -5.24
N ARG A 171 -6.09 3.13 -4.63
CA ARG A 171 -6.68 4.42 -5.06
C ARG A 171 -6.36 4.79 -6.51
N GLN A 172 -5.24 4.32 -7.05
CA GLN A 172 -4.82 4.57 -8.44
C GLN A 172 -5.52 3.65 -9.44
N ILE A 173 -6.30 2.66 -8.97
CA ILE A 173 -7.03 1.72 -9.82
C ILE A 173 -8.42 2.28 -10.14
N LYS A 174 -8.75 2.36 -11.42
CA LYS A 174 -10.05 2.87 -11.84
C LYS A 174 -11.20 2.04 -11.25
N GLY A 175 -12.16 2.73 -10.68
CA GLY A 175 -13.36 2.14 -10.09
C GLY A 175 -13.20 1.70 -8.62
N VAL A 176 -12.03 1.87 -8.00
CA VAL A 176 -11.86 1.74 -6.55
C VAL A 176 -12.46 2.94 -5.83
N LEU A 177 -12.14 4.15 -6.28
CA LEU A 177 -12.86 5.35 -5.85
C LEU A 177 -14.12 5.51 -6.69
N GLY A 178 -15.22 5.97 -6.06
CA GLY A 178 -16.52 6.16 -6.74
C GLY A 178 -16.45 7.14 -7.90
N ASN A 179 -15.62 8.18 -7.78
CA ASN A 179 -15.28 9.11 -8.87
C ASN A 179 -13.77 9.19 -8.99
N PHE A 180 -13.23 8.80 -10.14
CA PHE A 180 -11.77 8.84 -10.37
C PHE A 180 -11.21 10.28 -10.31
N ASN A 181 -12.03 11.28 -10.65
CA ASN A 181 -11.69 12.70 -10.48
C ASN A 181 -11.60 13.14 -9.00
N SER A 182 -11.93 12.25 -8.06
CA SER A 182 -11.75 12.47 -6.62
C SER A 182 -10.30 12.27 -6.15
N LEU A 183 -9.38 11.85 -7.03
CA LEU A 183 -7.96 11.82 -6.72
C LEU A 183 -7.45 13.23 -6.41
N GLU A 184 -7.16 13.48 -5.15
CA GLU A 184 -6.74 14.80 -4.66
C GLU A 184 -5.44 15.27 -5.30
N GLU A 185 -4.55 14.33 -5.62
CA GLU A 185 -3.27 14.59 -6.27
C GLU A 185 -3.40 15.03 -7.73
N SER A 186 -4.58 14.88 -8.36
CA SER A 186 -4.86 15.32 -9.74
C SER A 186 -5.62 16.65 -9.84
N ARG A 187 -5.96 17.25 -8.71
CA ARG A 187 -6.73 18.51 -8.64
C ARG A 187 -6.07 19.53 -7.73
N VAL A 188 -6.44 20.81 -7.89
CA VAL A 188 -6.07 21.85 -6.95
C VAL A 188 -6.82 21.62 -5.63
N SER A 189 -6.11 21.16 -4.62
CA SER A 189 -6.63 20.95 -3.26
C SER A 189 -5.99 21.91 -2.27
N SER A 190 -6.66 22.17 -1.15
CA SER A 190 -6.14 22.93 -0.02
C SER A 190 -6.10 22.01 1.20
N SER A 191 -5.13 22.21 2.09
CA SER A 191 -5.12 21.59 3.42
C SER A 191 -6.34 21.99 4.26
N ASP A 192 -6.85 23.21 4.04
CA ASP A 192 -8.03 23.70 4.72
C ASP A 192 -9.30 23.42 3.89
N VAL A 193 -10.19 22.61 4.43
CA VAL A 193 -11.49 22.33 3.84
C VAL A 193 -12.61 22.80 4.78
N TYR A 194 -13.68 23.31 4.18
CA TYR A 194 -14.83 23.83 4.92
C TYR A 194 -16.13 23.17 4.44
N THR A 195 -17.06 22.98 5.38
CA THR A 195 -18.42 22.51 5.11
C THR A 195 -19.44 23.37 5.85
N ARG A 196 -20.71 23.04 5.75
CA ARG A 196 -21.82 23.74 6.42
C ARG A 196 -21.81 23.50 7.93
N PRO A 197 -22.26 24.47 8.72
CA PRO A 197 -22.81 25.78 8.34
C PRO A 197 -21.71 26.81 7.98
N GLU A 198 -22.08 27.92 7.28
CA GLU A 198 -21.19 29.03 6.94
C GLU A 198 -20.55 29.69 8.17
N VAL A 199 -21.32 29.77 9.25
CA VAL A 199 -20.88 30.33 10.53
C VAL A 199 -21.08 29.31 11.63
N LEU A 200 -19.97 28.82 12.17
CA LEU A 200 -19.96 27.98 13.37
C LEU A 200 -19.80 28.87 14.60
N VAL A 201 -20.73 28.75 15.56
CA VAL A 201 -20.60 29.43 16.85
C VAL A 201 -20.12 28.44 17.91
N TYR A 202 -18.99 28.72 18.53
CA TYR A 202 -18.43 27.88 19.60
C TYR A 202 -17.91 28.76 20.74
N LYS A 203 -18.37 28.55 21.97
CA LYS A 203 -18.05 29.35 23.18
C LYS A 203 -18.15 30.86 22.88
N SER A 204 -19.30 31.29 22.35
CA SER A 204 -19.62 32.69 21.98
C SER A 204 -18.74 33.30 20.89
N LYS A 205 -17.77 32.59 20.32
CA LYS A 205 -16.97 33.01 19.17
C LYS A 205 -17.56 32.48 17.86
N LYS A 206 -17.53 33.36 16.85
CA LYS A 206 -18.00 33.02 15.48
C LYS A 206 -16.82 32.66 14.59
N TYR A 207 -16.83 31.45 14.05
CA TYR A 207 -15.87 30.91 13.07
C TYR A 207 -16.56 30.87 11.71
N ARG A 208 -16.03 31.58 10.74
CA ARG A 208 -16.66 31.75 9.43
C ARG A 208 -15.87 31.02 8.33
N VAL A 209 -16.61 30.48 7.38
CA VAL A 209 -16.03 30.04 6.11
C VAL A 209 -15.43 31.25 5.37
N PRO A 210 -14.24 31.17 4.79
CA PRO A 210 -13.68 32.26 3.97
C PRO A 210 -14.62 32.69 2.86
N LYS A 211 -14.88 34.01 2.75
CA LYS A 211 -15.82 34.58 1.77
C LYS A 211 -15.54 34.16 0.32
N VAL A 212 -14.25 33.96 -0.02
CA VAL A 212 -13.86 33.52 -1.37
C VAL A 212 -14.47 32.16 -1.72
N LEU A 213 -14.62 31.23 -0.76
CA LEU A 213 -15.22 29.92 -0.99
C LEU A 213 -16.74 29.96 -1.20
N LEU A 214 -17.38 31.06 -0.76
CA LEU A 214 -18.83 31.30 -0.90
C LEU A 214 -19.17 32.09 -2.16
N SER A 215 -18.17 32.64 -2.86
CA SER A 215 -18.35 33.56 -3.99
C SER A 215 -18.86 32.92 -5.27
N GLY A 216 -18.73 31.59 -5.42
CA GLY A 216 -19.00 30.89 -6.70
C GLY A 216 -17.96 31.18 -7.79
N ASN A 217 -16.99 32.04 -7.57
CA ASN A 217 -15.94 32.34 -8.54
C ASN A 217 -14.84 31.27 -8.51
N HIS A 218 -14.91 30.32 -9.43
CA HIS A 218 -13.99 29.17 -9.49
C HIS A 218 -12.51 29.59 -9.58
N LYS A 219 -12.18 30.62 -10.34
CA LYS A 219 -10.80 31.12 -10.48
C LYS A 219 -10.23 31.57 -9.15
N ASN A 220 -10.98 32.40 -8.43
CA ASN A 220 -10.56 32.91 -7.11
C ASN A 220 -10.48 31.79 -6.07
N ILE A 221 -11.39 30.80 -6.16
CA ILE A 221 -11.39 29.62 -5.27
C ILE A 221 -10.15 28.76 -5.52
N GLU A 222 -9.79 28.49 -6.78
CA GLU A 222 -8.60 27.70 -7.13
C GLU A 222 -7.31 28.42 -6.72
N GLU A 223 -7.24 29.71 -6.92
CA GLU A 223 -6.11 30.53 -6.48
C GLU A 223 -5.96 30.52 -4.95
N TRP A 224 -7.07 30.63 -4.22
CA TRP A 224 -7.09 30.52 -2.76
C TRP A 224 -6.60 29.14 -2.29
N LYS A 225 -7.06 28.06 -2.93
CA LYS A 225 -6.63 26.69 -2.64
C LYS A 225 -5.15 26.49 -2.89
N SER A 226 -4.61 26.99 -4.01
CA SER A 226 -3.21 26.81 -4.39
C SER A 226 -2.23 27.47 -3.41
N LYS A 227 -2.64 28.58 -2.77
CA LYS A 227 -1.83 29.29 -1.75
C LYS A 227 -1.79 28.57 -0.41
N ARG A 228 -2.59 27.50 -0.22
CA ARG A 228 -2.75 26.77 1.06
C ARG A 228 -2.52 25.26 0.93
N LYS A 229 -1.68 24.90 -0.01
CA LYS A 229 -1.27 23.53 -0.28
C LYS A 229 -0.10 23.10 0.61
#